data_11265476cb126c10320797de30340364
#
_entry.id   11265476cb126c10320797de30340364
#
_cell.length_a   1.000
_cell.length_b   1.000
_cell.length_c   1.000
_cell.angle_alpha   90.00
_cell.angle_beta   90.00
_cell.angle_gamma   90.00
#
_symmetry.space_group_name_H-M   'P 1'
#
loop_
_entity.id
_entity.type
_entity.pdbx_description
1 polymer ?
#
loop_
_entity_poly.entity_id
_entity_poly.type
_entity_poly.pdbx_seq_one_letter_code
_entity_poly.pdbx_strand_id
1 'polypeptide(L)'
;MKINLISQRFYFALFVICFLSIIPQNNYAQSLRIYPPPSSLPSKYQNNDFVIKVRTPGGRWRNLYNYKVPVIKVINGKSQVEDASMASFDFEDSVEVSVQFTKGMVNTARVRPLSKGIKCQIKGNTLYFSLNRPGNLSVEVNGDIFHNLHLFANPIETFAVNKKDSNLIYFGPGLHKLKSGKLLIPSNKTVYVSGGAVIEGQLLVHNAHNVKIMGRGIIDPAVKMGVHIANSKNVTVEGIECTQCATGGSDSIFIKNVKCISYYGWGDGMNVFASSHVFYDNVFCRTSDDCTTVYGTRMGFVGGANDIVMRNSTLWADVAHPILIGTHGNVNNPDTLQNITYENIDILDHNEMQIDYQGCMSIDAGDENLIRNVTFKNIRIEDFRCGQLVNLRVFYNRKYCKAPGRAVENILFKDITYNGSRASTSIINGYDSTRLVKNVVFENLVINGQKISDNMPSKPSWYKTSDFAGFFVGDHTQNIRFK
;
A
#
# COMPACT_ATOMS: atom_id res chain seq x y z
N MET A 1 -5.39 -74.91 78.51
CA MET A 1 -4.83 -74.50 77.32
C MET A 1 -5.90 -73.72 76.51
N LYS A 2 -6.02 -72.42 76.66
CA LYS A 2 -7.00 -71.59 76.03
C LYS A 2 -6.27 -70.41 75.39
N ILE A 3 -6.31 -70.27 74.12
CA ILE A 3 -5.70 -69.21 73.33
C ILE A 3 -6.75 -68.11 73.14
N ASN A 4 -6.47 -66.90 73.67
CA ASN A 4 -7.26 -65.71 73.50
C ASN A 4 -6.89 -65.02 72.19
N LEU A 5 -7.86 -64.83 71.33
CA LEU A 5 -7.75 -64.01 70.12
C LEU A 5 -8.15 -62.56 70.45
N ILE A 6 -7.23 -61.64 70.30
CA ILE A 6 -7.44 -60.20 70.39
C ILE A 6 -7.75 -59.69 69.00
N SER A 7 -8.95 -59.14 68.77
CA SER A 7 -9.35 -58.50 67.53
C SER A 7 -8.78 -57.06 67.46
N GLN A 8 -7.90 -56.80 66.50
CA GLN A 8 -7.52 -55.43 66.10
C GLN A 8 -8.47 -54.89 65.08
N ARG A 9 -9.17 -53.81 65.40
CA ARG A 9 -9.95 -53.05 64.45
C ARG A 9 -9.02 -52.08 63.73
N PHE A 10 -8.81 -52.26 62.40
CA PHE A 10 -8.16 -51.30 61.54
C PHE A 10 -9.18 -50.24 61.13
N TYR A 11 -8.93 -48.98 61.46
CA TYR A 11 -9.61 -47.82 60.89
C TYR A 11 -8.93 -47.47 59.58
N PHE A 12 -9.64 -47.67 58.47
CA PHE A 12 -9.20 -47.14 57.17
C PHE A 12 -9.64 -45.67 57.07
N ALA A 13 -8.68 -44.75 57.21
CA ALA A 13 -8.89 -43.34 56.89
C ALA A 13 -8.78 -43.12 55.37
N LEU A 14 -9.93 -42.86 54.73
CA LEU A 14 -9.99 -42.54 53.30
C LEU A 14 -9.49 -41.10 53.11
N PHE A 15 -8.25 -40.93 52.66
CA PHE A 15 -7.73 -39.65 52.19
C PHE A 15 -8.26 -39.41 50.78
N VAL A 16 -9.30 -38.55 50.60
CA VAL A 16 -9.74 -38.05 49.31
C VAL A 16 -8.73 -36.95 48.90
N ILE A 17 -7.79 -37.31 48.05
CA ILE A 17 -6.89 -36.33 47.36
C ILE A 17 -7.70 -35.73 46.23
N CYS A 18 -8.26 -34.51 46.40
CA CYS A 18 -8.75 -33.67 45.33
C CYS A 18 -7.57 -33.25 44.44
N PHE A 19 -7.37 -33.98 43.36
CA PHE A 19 -6.56 -33.47 42.24
C PHE A 19 -7.32 -32.28 41.62
N LEU A 20 -7.05 -31.08 42.02
CA LEU A 20 -7.31 -29.86 41.21
C LEU A 20 -6.45 -29.99 39.95
N SER A 21 -7.02 -30.53 38.91
CA SER A 21 -6.46 -30.41 37.56
C SER A 21 -6.40 -28.93 37.22
N ILE A 22 -5.22 -28.32 37.39
CA ILE A 22 -4.87 -27.04 36.79
C ILE A 22 -4.87 -27.33 35.28
N ILE A 23 -6.01 -27.12 34.62
CA ILE A 23 -6.07 -27.06 33.16
C ILE A 23 -5.22 -25.82 32.83
N PRO A 24 -4.09 -25.95 32.12
CA PRO A 24 -3.38 -24.78 31.67
C PRO A 24 -4.39 -24.01 30.78
N GLN A 25 -4.78 -22.82 31.20
CA GLN A 25 -5.40 -21.87 30.29
C GLN A 25 -4.35 -21.61 29.22
N ASN A 26 -4.41 -22.38 28.14
CA ASN A 26 -3.73 -22.01 26.93
C ASN A 26 -4.31 -20.63 26.55
N ASN A 27 -3.56 -19.59 26.83
CA ASN A 27 -3.76 -18.30 26.19
C ASN A 27 -3.51 -18.49 24.68
N TYR A 28 -4.47 -19.09 23.98
CA TYR A 28 -4.47 -19.02 22.53
C TYR A 28 -4.50 -17.55 22.19
N ALA A 29 -3.40 -17.06 21.65
CA ALA A 29 -3.35 -15.72 21.08
C ALA A 29 -4.59 -15.58 20.19
N GLN A 30 -5.38 -14.54 20.40
CA GLN A 30 -6.66 -14.40 19.73
C GLN A 30 -6.40 -14.28 18.21
N SER A 31 -6.74 -15.34 17.45
CA SER A 31 -6.48 -15.43 16.01
C SER A 31 -7.25 -14.40 15.17
N LEU A 32 -8.15 -13.62 15.80
CA LEU A 32 -8.93 -12.55 15.18
C LEU A 32 -9.07 -11.37 16.15
N ARG A 33 -8.53 -10.20 15.78
CA ARG A 33 -8.67 -8.94 16.53
C ARG A 33 -9.47 -7.93 15.73
N ILE A 34 -10.44 -7.28 16.38
CA ILE A 34 -11.21 -6.17 15.82
C ILE A 34 -11.04 -4.93 16.69
N TYR A 35 -11.19 -3.76 16.09
CA TYR A 35 -10.90 -2.48 16.69
C TYR A 35 -12.10 -1.52 16.60
N PRO A 36 -13.18 -1.76 17.34
CA PRO A 36 -14.33 -0.87 17.31
C PRO A 36 -13.94 0.46 17.96
N PRO A 37 -14.29 1.59 17.35
CA PRO A 37 -14.14 2.88 18.00
C PRO A 37 -15.17 2.99 19.14
N PRO A 38 -14.95 3.89 20.13
CA PRO A 38 -15.96 4.17 21.14
C PRO A 38 -17.21 4.81 20.53
N SER A 39 -18.35 4.65 21.19
CA SER A 39 -19.62 5.23 20.76
C SER A 39 -19.61 6.76 20.67
N SER A 40 -18.65 7.40 21.31
CA SER A 40 -18.42 8.87 21.25
C SER A 40 -17.75 9.35 19.95
N LEU A 41 -17.30 8.45 19.06
CA LEU A 41 -16.75 8.87 17.77
C LEU A 41 -17.83 9.53 16.92
N PRO A 42 -17.62 10.76 16.41
CA PRO A 42 -18.63 11.47 15.62
C PRO A 42 -19.09 10.70 14.39
N SER A 43 -20.38 10.75 14.09
CA SER A 43 -21.00 10.05 12.95
C SER A 43 -20.43 10.45 11.58
N LYS A 44 -19.79 11.63 11.47
CA LYS A 44 -19.09 12.05 10.24
C LYS A 44 -18.01 11.05 9.77
N TYR A 45 -17.50 10.21 10.67
CA TYR A 45 -16.51 9.18 10.36
C TYR A 45 -17.13 7.84 9.97
N GLN A 46 -18.46 7.70 10.03
CA GLN A 46 -19.15 6.46 9.69
C GLN A 46 -19.70 6.49 8.27
N ASN A 47 -19.50 5.37 7.55
CA ASN A 47 -20.20 5.08 6.30
C ASN A 47 -21.20 3.95 6.55
N ASN A 48 -22.38 4.01 5.92
CA ASN A 48 -23.47 3.05 6.10
C ASN A 48 -23.75 2.23 4.82
N ASP A 49 -22.90 2.28 3.80
CA ASP A 49 -23.12 1.58 2.54
C ASP A 49 -22.92 0.06 2.68
N PHE A 50 -22.20 -0.36 3.72
CA PHE A 50 -21.97 -1.77 4.01
C PHE A 50 -22.10 -2.07 5.51
N VAL A 51 -22.66 -3.26 5.81
CA VAL A 51 -22.55 -3.92 7.12
C VAL A 51 -21.55 -5.06 6.99
N ILE A 52 -20.45 -4.96 7.73
CA ILE A 52 -19.29 -5.84 7.57
C ILE A 52 -19.13 -6.70 8.81
N LYS A 53 -19.00 -8.02 8.63
CA LYS A 53 -18.80 -8.97 9.73
C LYS A 53 -17.66 -9.92 9.39
N VAL A 54 -16.92 -10.31 10.43
CA VAL A 54 -15.85 -11.29 10.34
C VAL A 54 -16.00 -12.34 11.43
N ARG A 55 -15.50 -13.55 11.18
CA ARG A 55 -15.38 -14.60 12.20
C ARG A 55 -14.24 -15.56 11.87
N THR A 56 -13.71 -16.24 12.86
CA THR A 56 -12.96 -17.47 12.64
C THR A 56 -13.89 -18.58 12.16
N PRO A 57 -13.43 -19.59 11.42
CA PRO A 57 -14.27 -20.70 10.98
C PRO A 57 -15.05 -21.33 12.13
N GLY A 58 -16.37 -21.45 11.99
CA GLY A 58 -17.27 -21.96 13.05
C GLY A 58 -17.50 -21.01 14.24
N GLY A 59 -16.81 -19.87 14.30
CA GLY A 59 -16.94 -18.89 15.38
C GLY A 59 -18.18 -17.98 15.24
N ARG A 60 -18.33 -17.08 16.21
CA ARG A 60 -19.40 -16.08 16.19
C ARG A 60 -19.03 -14.89 15.27
N TRP A 61 -20.00 -14.39 14.51
CA TRP A 61 -19.86 -13.20 13.71
C TRP A 61 -19.63 -11.97 14.60
N ARG A 62 -18.62 -11.16 14.26
CA ARG A 62 -18.27 -9.92 14.93
C ARG A 62 -18.37 -8.76 13.92
N ASN A 63 -19.07 -7.70 14.29
CA ASN A 63 -19.22 -6.51 13.43
C ASN A 63 -17.90 -5.74 13.39
N LEU A 64 -17.53 -5.28 12.18
CA LEU A 64 -16.50 -4.24 11.99
C LEU A 64 -17.18 -2.88 11.92
N TYR A 65 -16.47 -1.87 12.40
CA TYR A 65 -16.88 -0.49 12.15
C TYR A 65 -16.54 -0.12 10.72
N ASN A 66 -17.50 0.49 10.03
CA ASN A 66 -17.33 0.95 8.65
C ASN A 66 -17.01 2.46 8.68
N TYR A 67 -15.73 2.79 8.49
CA TYR A 67 -15.28 4.17 8.40
C TYR A 67 -15.61 4.76 7.04
N LYS A 68 -15.95 6.04 7.02
CA LYS A 68 -16.04 6.83 5.82
C LYS A 68 -14.64 7.31 5.42
N VAL A 69 -14.28 7.09 4.16
CA VAL A 69 -13.04 7.59 3.59
C VAL A 69 -13.31 8.26 2.24
N PRO A 70 -12.97 9.55 2.08
CA PRO A 70 -13.17 10.25 0.82
C PRO A 70 -12.15 9.81 -0.22
N VAL A 71 -12.61 9.65 -1.46
CA VAL A 71 -11.79 9.34 -2.65
C VAL A 71 -12.11 10.32 -3.77
N ILE A 72 -11.23 10.44 -4.76
CA ILE A 72 -11.42 11.37 -5.86
C ILE A 72 -11.94 10.67 -7.12
N LYS A 73 -12.95 11.25 -7.74
CA LYS A 73 -13.46 10.83 -9.05
C LYS A 73 -13.29 11.99 -10.03
N VAL A 74 -12.67 11.72 -11.16
CA VAL A 74 -12.51 12.73 -12.21
C VAL A 74 -13.47 12.41 -13.34
N ILE A 75 -14.38 13.36 -13.65
CA ILE A 75 -15.34 13.29 -14.75
C ILE A 75 -15.17 14.54 -15.60
N ASN A 76 -14.91 14.37 -16.89
CA ASN A 76 -14.74 15.47 -17.84
C ASN A 76 -13.76 16.55 -17.33
N GLY A 77 -12.64 16.13 -16.76
CA GLY A 77 -11.61 17.01 -16.22
C GLY A 77 -11.96 17.71 -14.89
N LYS A 78 -13.12 17.42 -14.31
CA LYS A 78 -13.54 17.97 -13.01
C LYS A 78 -13.41 16.91 -11.91
N SER A 79 -12.81 17.31 -10.81
CA SER A 79 -12.69 16.47 -9.62
C SER A 79 -13.96 16.53 -8.78
N GLN A 80 -14.45 15.37 -8.37
CA GLN A 80 -15.57 15.18 -7.47
C GLN A 80 -15.12 14.26 -6.34
N VAL A 81 -15.49 14.60 -5.09
CA VAL A 81 -15.19 13.75 -3.92
C VAL A 81 -16.36 12.79 -3.72
N GLU A 82 -16.04 11.50 -3.58
CA GLU A 82 -17.00 10.45 -3.28
C GLU A 82 -16.63 9.81 -1.94
N ASP A 83 -17.63 9.26 -1.25
CA ASP A 83 -17.47 8.65 0.08
C ASP A 83 -17.38 7.13 -0.03
N ALA A 84 -16.18 6.58 -0.08
CA ALA A 84 -15.94 5.14 0.02
C ALA A 84 -16.02 4.63 1.46
N SER A 85 -16.06 3.33 1.61
CA SER A 85 -16.06 2.61 2.90
C SER A 85 -14.68 2.07 3.22
N MET A 86 -14.35 1.95 4.52
CA MET A 86 -13.10 1.37 5.00
C MET A 86 -13.32 0.60 6.31
N ALA A 87 -12.80 -0.63 6.38
CA ALA A 87 -12.81 -1.42 7.60
C ALA A 87 -11.49 -2.17 7.75
N SER A 88 -11.08 -2.40 9.00
CA SER A 88 -9.78 -2.97 9.34
C SER A 88 -9.92 -3.98 10.47
N PHE A 89 -9.16 -5.06 10.41
CA PHE A 89 -9.03 -6.08 11.44
C PHE A 89 -7.71 -6.83 11.28
N ASP A 90 -7.24 -7.48 12.34
CA ASP A 90 -6.06 -8.35 12.30
C ASP A 90 -6.48 -9.80 12.46
N PHE A 91 -5.79 -10.71 11.75
CA PHE A 91 -6.03 -12.14 11.90
C PHE A 91 -4.79 -12.98 11.57
N GLU A 92 -4.85 -14.21 12.04
CA GLU A 92 -3.93 -15.29 11.76
C GLU A 92 -4.73 -16.50 11.30
N ASP A 93 -4.16 -17.39 10.49
CA ASP A 93 -4.75 -18.60 9.90
C ASP A 93 -5.84 -18.29 8.87
N SER A 94 -7.12 -18.33 9.28
CA SER A 94 -8.22 -18.10 8.35
C SER A 94 -9.40 -17.37 9.00
N VAL A 95 -10.13 -16.61 8.18
CA VAL A 95 -11.36 -15.92 8.58
C VAL A 95 -12.41 -16.01 7.47
N GLU A 96 -13.67 -16.01 7.90
CA GLU A 96 -14.83 -15.80 7.03
C GLU A 96 -15.29 -14.36 7.13
N VAL A 97 -15.62 -13.78 5.98
CA VAL A 97 -16.07 -12.39 5.84
C VAL A 97 -17.49 -12.37 5.26
N SER A 98 -18.34 -11.54 5.83
CA SER A 98 -19.68 -11.23 5.35
C SER A 98 -19.78 -9.72 5.12
N VAL A 99 -20.14 -9.31 3.90
CA VAL A 99 -20.31 -7.91 3.51
C VAL A 99 -21.70 -7.72 2.94
N GLN A 100 -22.59 -7.09 3.69
CA GLN A 100 -23.93 -6.77 3.26
C GLN A 100 -23.95 -5.36 2.66
N PHE A 101 -24.37 -5.24 1.40
CA PHE A 101 -24.59 -3.95 0.74
C PHE A 101 -25.97 -3.41 1.11
N THR A 102 -26.06 -2.16 1.55
CA THR A 102 -27.29 -1.57 2.11
C THR A 102 -28.04 -0.67 1.12
N LYS A 103 -27.41 -0.35 -0.03
CA LYS A 103 -27.95 0.62 -1.00
C LYS A 103 -28.74 -0.01 -2.16
N GLY A 104 -29.00 -1.30 -2.08
CA GLY A 104 -29.78 -1.98 -3.11
C GLY A 104 -29.40 -3.44 -3.32
N MET A 105 -29.72 -3.96 -4.50
CA MET A 105 -29.41 -5.35 -4.88
C MET A 105 -27.97 -5.49 -5.33
N VAL A 106 -27.39 -6.64 -5.05
CA VAL A 106 -26.09 -7.06 -5.56
C VAL A 106 -26.30 -7.92 -6.80
N ASN A 107 -26.04 -7.35 -7.98
CA ASN A 107 -26.07 -8.10 -9.24
C ASN A 107 -24.72 -8.73 -9.55
N THR A 108 -23.64 -8.00 -9.30
CA THR A 108 -22.27 -8.46 -9.48
C THR A 108 -21.39 -8.01 -8.31
N ALA A 109 -20.35 -8.79 -8.03
CA ALA A 109 -19.36 -8.41 -7.04
C ALA A 109 -17.98 -8.97 -7.41
N ARG A 110 -16.94 -8.22 -7.01
CA ARG A 110 -15.55 -8.68 -7.11
C ARG A 110 -14.74 -8.23 -5.91
N VAL A 111 -13.72 -9.01 -5.59
CA VAL A 111 -12.73 -8.67 -4.56
C VAL A 111 -11.38 -8.54 -5.27
N ARG A 112 -10.75 -7.38 -5.15
CA ARG A 112 -9.45 -7.08 -5.74
C ARG A 112 -8.38 -6.93 -4.64
N PRO A 113 -7.09 -7.19 -4.94
CA PRO A 113 -6.49 -7.57 -6.23
C PRO A 113 -6.98 -8.93 -6.74
N LEU A 114 -7.20 -9.03 -8.05
CA LEU A 114 -7.63 -10.29 -8.70
C LEU A 114 -6.59 -11.40 -8.55
N SER A 115 -5.33 -11.05 -8.41
CA SER A 115 -4.20 -11.95 -8.14
C SER A 115 -4.38 -12.82 -6.89
N LYS A 116 -5.22 -12.38 -5.94
CA LYS A 116 -5.51 -13.14 -4.71
C LYS A 116 -6.52 -14.27 -4.92
N GLY A 117 -7.19 -14.32 -6.07
CA GLY A 117 -8.11 -15.39 -6.44
C GLY A 117 -9.32 -15.53 -5.51
N ILE A 118 -9.73 -14.48 -4.80
CA ILE A 118 -10.82 -14.53 -3.83
C ILE A 118 -12.14 -14.62 -4.57
N LYS A 119 -12.83 -15.74 -4.38
CA LYS A 119 -14.18 -15.97 -4.92
C LYS A 119 -15.23 -15.62 -3.87
N CYS A 120 -16.18 -14.75 -4.20
CA CYS A 120 -17.29 -14.41 -3.33
C CYS A 120 -18.58 -15.11 -3.76
N GLN A 121 -19.37 -15.56 -2.78
CA GLN A 121 -20.74 -16.04 -2.96
C GLN A 121 -21.68 -14.88 -2.67
N ILE A 122 -22.65 -14.65 -3.56
CA ILE A 122 -23.71 -13.67 -3.39
C ILE A 122 -24.97 -14.38 -2.90
N LYS A 123 -25.52 -13.92 -1.76
CA LYS A 123 -26.83 -14.37 -1.24
C LYS A 123 -27.66 -13.13 -0.92
N GLY A 124 -28.65 -12.85 -1.75
CA GLY A 124 -29.40 -11.59 -1.69
C GLY A 124 -28.49 -10.39 -1.89
N ASN A 125 -28.44 -9.51 -0.92
CA ASN A 125 -27.56 -8.33 -0.91
C ASN A 125 -26.25 -8.52 -0.09
N THR A 126 -25.88 -9.77 0.20
CA THR A 126 -24.73 -10.08 1.05
C THR A 126 -23.72 -10.94 0.30
N LEU A 127 -22.45 -10.54 0.40
CA LEU A 127 -21.29 -11.26 -0.10
C LEU A 127 -20.67 -12.08 1.01
N TYR A 128 -20.24 -13.30 0.70
CA TYR A 128 -19.49 -14.18 1.61
C TYR A 128 -18.22 -14.65 0.93
N PHE A 129 -17.10 -14.56 1.62
CA PHE A 129 -15.81 -15.11 1.18
C PHE A 129 -14.92 -15.44 2.37
N SER A 130 -13.86 -16.20 2.12
CA SER A 130 -12.87 -16.55 3.14
C SER A 130 -11.50 -16.00 2.79
N LEU A 131 -10.73 -15.68 3.82
CA LEU A 131 -9.32 -15.28 3.70
C LEU A 131 -8.47 -16.25 4.50
N ASN A 132 -7.37 -16.72 3.92
CA ASN A 132 -6.39 -17.59 4.55
C ASN A 132 -5.03 -16.90 4.74
N ARG A 133 -4.93 -15.64 4.39
CA ARG A 133 -3.75 -14.79 4.57
C ARG A 133 -4.14 -13.31 4.55
N PRO A 134 -3.40 -12.46 5.24
CA PRO A 134 -3.60 -11.02 5.23
C PRO A 134 -3.55 -10.39 3.83
N GLY A 135 -4.22 -9.26 3.67
CA GLY A 135 -4.23 -8.51 2.42
C GLY A 135 -5.00 -7.20 2.48
N ASN A 136 -4.60 -6.29 1.61
CA ASN A 136 -5.29 -5.04 1.37
C ASN A 136 -6.27 -5.25 0.22
N LEU A 137 -7.58 -5.14 0.47
CA LEU A 137 -8.63 -5.55 -0.45
C LEU A 137 -9.56 -4.39 -0.81
N SER A 138 -10.06 -4.42 -2.04
CA SER A 138 -11.22 -3.65 -2.48
C SER A 138 -12.37 -4.61 -2.73
N VAL A 139 -13.51 -4.42 -2.06
CA VAL A 139 -14.75 -5.13 -2.32
C VAL A 139 -15.67 -4.21 -3.10
N GLU A 140 -16.00 -4.58 -4.32
CA GLU A 140 -16.73 -3.77 -5.28
C GLU A 140 -18.06 -4.45 -5.63
N VAL A 141 -19.13 -3.66 -5.61
CA VAL A 141 -20.50 -4.11 -5.92
C VAL A 141 -20.98 -3.41 -7.17
N ASN A 142 -21.56 -4.16 -8.11
CA ASN A 142 -22.15 -3.64 -9.35
C ASN A 142 -21.19 -2.78 -10.21
N GLY A 143 -19.88 -3.04 -10.10
CA GLY A 143 -18.85 -2.31 -10.84
C GLY A 143 -18.52 -0.90 -10.31
N ASP A 144 -19.11 -0.50 -9.18
CA ASP A 144 -18.80 0.79 -8.55
C ASP A 144 -17.47 0.71 -7.81
N ILE A 145 -16.51 1.52 -8.26
CA ILE A 145 -15.17 1.60 -7.70
C ILE A 145 -14.97 2.80 -6.77
N PHE A 146 -15.97 3.69 -6.65
CA PHE A 146 -15.90 4.89 -5.82
C PHE A 146 -16.69 4.78 -4.52
N HIS A 147 -17.75 3.95 -4.49
CA HIS A 147 -18.47 3.58 -3.27
C HIS A 147 -18.14 2.14 -2.85
N ASN A 148 -16.91 1.71 -3.09
CA ASN A 148 -16.41 0.39 -2.70
C ASN A 148 -16.05 0.32 -1.21
N LEU A 149 -15.79 -0.90 -0.74
CA LEU A 149 -15.26 -1.13 0.59
C LEU A 149 -13.75 -1.46 0.50
N HIS A 150 -12.90 -0.61 1.09
CA HIS A 150 -11.51 -0.95 1.42
C HIS A 150 -11.51 -1.82 2.67
N LEU A 151 -11.15 -3.10 2.51
CA LEU A 151 -11.10 -4.06 3.60
C LEU A 151 -9.64 -4.43 3.88
N PHE A 152 -9.10 -3.92 4.98
CA PHE A 152 -7.73 -4.16 5.41
C PHE A 152 -7.67 -5.29 6.41
N ALA A 153 -7.37 -6.47 5.91
CA ALA A 153 -7.16 -7.68 6.68
C ALA A 153 -5.67 -7.80 7.00
N ASN A 154 -5.26 -7.36 8.19
CA ASN A 154 -3.87 -7.25 8.58
C ASN A 154 -3.33 -8.52 9.24
N PRO A 155 -2.00 -8.74 9.26
CA PRO A 155 -1.40 -9.69 10.19
C PRO A 155 -1.62 -9.22 11.63
N ILE A 156 -1.64 -10.16 12.58
CA ILE A 156 -1.73 -9.83 14.01
C ILE A 156 -0.58 -8.88 14.39
N GLU A 157 -0.93 -7.80 15.07
CA GLU A 157 0.06 -6.85 15.58
C GLU A 157 0.91 -7.49 16.67
N THR A 158 2.22 -7.41 16.52
CA THR A 158 3.19 -8.01 17.47
C THR A 158 3.77 -6.98 18.45
N PHE A 159 3.55 -5.69 18.21
CA PHE A 159 4.07 -4.65 19.10
C PHE A 159 3.39 -4.68 20.48
N ALA A 160 4.19 -4.91 21.53
CA ALA A 160 3.72 -4.92 22.90
C ALA A 160 3.72 -3.50 23.48
N VAL A 161 2.55 -2.95 23.75
CA VAL A 161 2.39 -1.59 24.30
C VAL A 161 2.70 -1.58 25.80
N ASN A 162 3.78 -0.91 26.20
CA ASN A 162 4.08 -0.63 27.60
C ASN A 162 3.72 0.82 27.95
N LYS A 163 2.54 1.03 28.51
CA LYS A 163 2.06 2.38 28.88
C LYS A 163 2.86 3.08 29.99
N LYS A 164 3.78 2.36 30.66
CA LYS A 164 4.68 2.93 31.68
C LYS A 164 6.00 3.43 31.10
N ASP A 165 6.24 3.17 29.78
CA ASP A 165 7.44 3.66 29.11
C ASP A 165 7.33 5.18 28.91
N SER A 166 8.26 5.93 29.48
CA SER A 166 8.34 7.39 29.36
C SER A 166 8.60 7.86 27.92
N ASN A 167 9.05 6.97 27.04
CA ASN A 167 9.26 7.25 25.62
C ASN A 167 8.02 6.98 24.78
N LEU A 168 6.94 6.45 25.34
CA LEU A 168 5.69 6.19 24.64
C LEU A 168 4.76 7.40 24.68
N ILE A 169 4.31 7.84 23.50
CA ILE A 169 3.18 8.75 23.30
C ILE A 169 2.00 7.88 22.87
N TYR A 170 0.98 7.74 23.73
CA TYR A 170 -0.11 6.80 23.52
C TYR A 170 -1.44 7.52 23.20
N PHE A 171 -2.03 7.17 22.06
CA PHE A 171 -3.39 7.57 21.68
C PHE A 171 -4.31 6.35 21.79
N GLY A 172 -5.18 6.33 22.80
CA GLY A 172 -6.20 5.29 22.99
C GLY A 172 -7.36 5.42 21.99
N PRO A 173 -8.31 4.45 21.98
CA PRO A 173 -9.50 4.57 21.13
C PRO A 173 -10.27 5.88 21.37
N GLY A 174 -10.74 6.52 20.31
CA GLY A 174 -11.48 7.79 20.34
C GLY A 174 -10.89 8.88 19.46
N LEU A 175 -11.50 10.08 19.51
CA LEU A 175 -11.06 11.23 18.73
C LEU A 175 -10.04 12.06 19.50
N HIS A 176 -8.88 12.28 18.87
CA HIS A 176 -7.78 13.09 19.42
C HIS A 176 -7.50 14.29 18.51
N LYS A 177 -7.80 15.47 18.99
CA LYS A 177 -7.47 16.73 18.29
C LYS A 177 -6.10 17.19 18.74
N LEU A 178 -5.15 17.25 17.82
CA LEU A 178 -3.80 17.74 18.15
C LEU A 178 -3.81 19.25 18.32
N LYS A 179 -3.17 19.73 19.37
CA LYS A 179 -2.94 21.16 19.58
C LYS A 179 -2.17 21.72 18.38
N SER A 180 -2.63 22.83 17.83
CA SER A 180 -2.05 23.43 16.61
C SER A 180 -2.09 22.53 15.36
N GLY A 181 -2.92 21.46 15.33
CA GLY A 181 -3.10 20.59 14.18
C GLY A 181 -1.91 19.69 13.85
N LYS A 182 -0.88 19.61 14.70
CA LYS A 182 0.32 18.80 14.45
C LYS A 182 1.00 18.35 15.74
N LEU A 183 1.68 17.20 15.66
CA LEU A 183 2.58 16.69 16.70
C LEU A 183 3.99 16.54 16.10
N LEU A 184 4.94 17.33 16.60
CA LEU A 184 6.37 17.12 16.33
C LEU A 184 6.89 16.03 17.27
N ILE A 185 7.40 14.94 16.70
CA ILE A 185 7.86 13.77 17.44
C ILE A 185 9.37 13.85 17.63
N PRO A 186 9.86 13.97 18.89
CA PRO A 186 11.30 14.01 19.17
C PRO A 186 11.99 12.67 18.92
N SER A 187 13.31 12.68 18.86
CA SER A 187 14.14 11.48 18.80
C SER A 187 13.85 10.51 19.95
N ASN A 188 14.03 9.22 19.69
CA ASN A 188 13.87 8.11 20.64
C ASN A 188 12.43 7.93 21.19
N LYS A 189 11.42 8.49 20.53
CA LYS A 189 10.01 8.33 20.93
C LYS A 189 9.29 7.28 20.08
N THR A 190 8.35 6.60 20.71
CA THR A 190 7.36 5.76 20.07
C THR A 190 5.99 6.40 20.19
N VAL A 191 5.33 6.66 19.07
CA VAL A 191 3.91 7.05 19.03
C VAL A 191 3.11 5.80 18.74
N TYR A 192 2.16 5.47 19.61
CA TYR A 192 1.26 4.35 19.39
C TYR A 192 -0.18 4.86 19.24
N VAL A 193 -0.75 4.61 18.07
CA VAL A 193 -2.13 4.99 17.72
C VAL A 193 -2.99 3.72 17.74
N SER A 194 -3.74 3.51 18.82
CA SER A 194 -4.57 2.32 19.01
C SER A 194 -5.59 2.15 17.88
N GLY A 195 -5.93 0.92 17.59
CA GLY A 195 -7.13 0.65 16.78
C GLY A 195 -8.38 1.30 17.42
N GLY A 196 -9.23 1.93 16.60
CA GLY A 196 -10.35 2.75 17.05
C GLY A 196 -10.00 4.19 17.46
N ALA A 197 -8.72 4.57 17.42
CA ALA A 197 -8.30 5.96 17.57
C ALA A 197 -8.33 6.70 16.23
N VAL A 198 -8.76 7.97 16.24
CA VAL A 198 -8.69 8.89 15.11
C VAL A 198 -7.96 10.15 15.57
N ILE A 199 -6.92 10.53 14.85
CA ILE A 199 -6.13 11.74 15.14
C ILE A 199 -6.48 12.83 14.13
N GLU A 200 -7.08 13.94 14.59
CA GLU A 200 -7.22 15.19 13.82
C GLU A 200 -5.90 15.99 13.95
N GLY A 201 -4.99 15.83 13.00
CA GLY A 201 -3.69 16.51 12.95
C GLY A 201 -2.62 15.69 12.26
N GLN A 202 -1.45 16.27 12.04
CA GLN A 202 -0.28 15.67 11.39
C GLN A 202 0.69 15.09 12.42
N LEU A 203 1.34 13.99 12.06
CA LEU A 203 2.48 13.42 12.77
C LEU A 203 3.77 13.78 12.02
N LEU A 204 4.64 14.58 12.63
CA LEU A 204 5.85 15.13 12.00
C LEU A 204 7.10 14.56 12.68
N VAL A 205 7.94 13.88 11.93
CA VAL A 205 9.26 13.41 12.37
C VAL A 205 10.29 14.26 11.64
N HIS A 206 10.72 15.36 12.26
CA HIS A 206 11.63 16.31 11.65
C HIS A 206 12.91 16.45 12.46
N ASN A 207 14.09 16.31 11.78
CA ASN A 207 15.41 16.37 12.41
C ASN A 207 15.54 15.43 13.60
N ALA A 208 15.00 14.21 13.49
CA ALA A 208 14.90 13.24 14.57
C ALA A 208 15.48 11.88 14.17
N HIS A 209 15.77 11.05 15.17
CA HIS A 209 16.28 9.70 14.95
C HIS A 209 15.65 8.70 15.93
N ASN A 210 15.65 7.40 15.57
CA ASN A 210 15.11 6.31 16.37
C ASN A 210 13.64 6.55 16.75
N VAL A 211 12.80 6.91 15.81
CA VAL A 211 11.37 7.18 16.02
C VAL A 211 10.54 6.01 15.50
N LYS A 212 9.49 5.65 16.26
CA LYS A 212 8.50 4.68 15.80
C LYS A 212 7.10 5.29 15.84
N ILE A 213 6.31 5.08 14.80
CA ILE A 213 4.87 5.37 14.76
C ILE A 213 4.17 4.04 14.48
N MET A 214 3.41 3.53 15.45
CA MET A 214 2.90 2.16 15.44
C MET A 214 1.39 2.13 15.73
N GLY A 215 0.72 1.05 15.35
CA GLY A 215 -0.66 0.77 15.77
C GLY A 215 -1.62 0.48 14.62
N ARG A 216 -2.92 0.62 14.90
CA ARG A 216 -4.03 0.36 13.97
C ARG A 216 -5.02 1.53 13.92
N GLY A 217 -4.58 2.70 14.36
CA GLY A 217 -5.42 3.91 14.33
C GLY A 217 -5.32 4.66 13.02
N ILE A 218 -6.13 5.70 12.92
CA ILE A 218 -6.35 6.49 11.70
C ILE A 218 -5.88 7.92 11.94
N ILE A 219 -5.10 8.45 11.01
CA ILE A 219 -4.95 9.90 10.85
C ILE A 219 -6.14 10.37 9.99
N ASP A 220 -6.89 11.32 10.48
CA ASP A 220 -8.12 11.80 9.84
C ASP A 220 -7.90 12.06 8.34
N PRO A 221 -8.72 11.48 7.46
CA PRO A 221 -8.63 11.69 6.01
C PRO A 221 -8.73 13.17 5.57
N ALA A 222 -9.33 14.04 6.40
CA ALA A 222 -9.35 15.48 6.12
C ALA A 222 -7.99 16.17 6.32
N VAL A 223 -7.03 15.52 6.97
CA VAL A 223 -5.70 16.08 7.23
C VAL A 223 -4.77 15.80 6.05
N LYS A 224 -4.32 16.84 5.37
CA LYS A 224 -3.30 16.71 4.32
C LYS A 224 -1.96 16.30 4.91
N MET A 225 -1.18 15.48 4.18
CA MET A 225 0.15 15.02 4.60
C MET A 225 0.14 14.43 6.01
N GLY A 226 -0.68 13.39 6.24
CA GLY A 226 -0.91 12.81 7.57
C GLY A 226 0.35 12.45 8.36
N VAL A 227 1.37 11.84 7.70
CA VAL A 227 2.70 11.57 8.26
C VAL A 227 3.77 12.21 7.37
N HIS A 228 4.68 12.95 7.95
CA HIS A 228 5.81 13.55 7.24
C HIS A 228 7.13 13.32 7.97
N ILE A 229 8.08 12.69 7.29
CA ILE A 229 9.43 12.39 7.77
C ILE A 229 10.42 13.28 7.03
N ALA A 230 11.18 14.12 7.74
CA ALA A 230 12.09 15.06 7.12
C ALA A 230 13.43 15.13 7.87
N ASN A 231 14.55 15.07 7.14
CA ASN A 231 15.90 15.16 7.67
C ASN A 231 16.12 14.25 8.89
N SER A 232 15.64 13.01 8.81
CA SER A 232 15.55 12.08 9.93
C SER A 232 16.20 10.75 9.60
N LYS A 233 16.55 9.98 10.64
CA LYS A 233 17.21 8.69 10.48
C LYS A 233 16.64 7.62 11.39
N ASN A 234 16.59 6.36 10.90
CA ASN A 234 16.08 5.22 11.64
C ASN A 234 14.66 5.45 12.16
N VAL A 235 13.72 5.62 11.21
CA VAL A 235 12.31 5.84 11.50
C VAL A 235 11.48 4.66 11.01
N THR A 236 10.59 4.15 11.85
CA THR A 236 9.64 3.10 11.50
C THR A 236 8.20 3.63 11.59
N VAL A 237 7.40 3.42 10.55
CA VAL A 237 5.95 3.64 10.58
C VAL A 237 5.25 2.33 10.26
N GLU A 238 4.36 1.85 11.13
CA GLU A 238 3.74 0.55 10.94
C GLU A 238 2.26 0.53 11.31
N GLY A 239 1.42 0.05 10.39
CA GLY A 239 0.06 -0.41 10.65
C GLY A 239 -1.02 0.65 10.61
N ILE A 240 -0.68 1.93 10.62
CA ILE A 240 -1.63 3.05 10.63
C ILE A 240 -2.25 3.30 9.27
N GLU A 241 -3.36 4.01 9.27
CA GLU A 241 -4.05 4.54 8.10
C GLU A 241 -3.93 6.07 8.07
N CYS A 242 -3.56 6.64 6.91
CA CYS A 242 -3.34 8.08 6.76
C CYS A 242 -3.61 8.54 5.32
N THR A 243 -3.47 9.82 5.05
CA THR A 243 -3.62 10.36 3.69
C THR A 243 -2.34 10.25 2.88
N GLN A 244 -1.19 10.49 3.52
CA GLN A 244 0.13 10.49 2.89
C GLN A 244 1.19 10.17 3.93
N CYS A 245 2.23 9.44 3.52
CA CYS A 245 3.41 9.15 4.33
C CYS A 245 4.67 9.50 3.52
N ALA A 246 5.08 10.77 3.56
CA ALA A 246 6.17 11.29 2.74
C ALA A 246 7.50 11.32 3.50
N THR A 247 8.61 11.07 2.78
CA THR A 247 9.97 11.02 3.29
C THR A 247 10.87 11.96 2.51
N GLY A 248 11.59 12.85 3.17
CA GLY A 248 12.53 13.79 2.51
C GLY A 248 13.81 13.99 3.28
N GLY A 249 14.96 14.03 2.57
CA GLY A 249 16.29 14.27 3.16
C GLY A 249 16.68 13.26 4.25
N SER A 250 16.18 12.04 4.18
CA SER A 250 16.19 11.09 5.29
C SER A 250 16.90 9.78 4.93
N ASP A 251 17.26 8.99 5.94
CA ASP A 251 17.99 7.72 5.79
C ASP A 251 17.46 6.63 6.72
N SER A 252 17.45 5.39 6.26
CA SER A 252 17.02 4.22 7.04
C SER A 252 15.57 4.34 7.52
N ILE A 253 14.66 4.45 6.56
CA ILE A 253 13.22 4.61 6.81
C ILE A 253 12.49 3.32 6.48
N PHE A 254 11.65 2.82 7.40
CA PHE A 254 10.91 1.58 7.28
C PHE A 254 9.41 1.84 7.42
N ILE A 255 8.67 1.63 6.34
CA ILE A 255 7.21 1.85 6.31
C ILE A 255 6.54 0.51 5.99
N LYS A 256 5.79 -0.03 6.96
CA LYS A 256 5.19 -1.36 6.89
C LYS A 256 3.70 -1.32 7.14
N ASN A 257 2.94 -2.03 6.34
CA ASN A 257 1.51 -2.20 6.54
C ASN A 257 0.74 -0.88 6.71
N VAL A 258 1.22 0.21 6.11
CA VAL A 258 0.59 1.54 6.13
C VAL A 258 -0.36 1.68 4.95
N LYS A 259 -1.50 2.33 5.15
CA LYS A 259 -2.49 2.60 4.11
C LYS A 259 -2.60 4.10 3.90
N CYS A 260 -2.41 4.54 2.66
CA CYS A 260 -2.61 5.93 2.25
C CYS A 260 -3.82 6.03 1.34
N ILE A 261 -4.80 6.85 1.75
CA ILE A 261 -5.97 7.18 0.93
C ILE A 261 -6.14 8.70 0.92
N SER A 262 -6.06 9.31 -0.26
CA SER A 262 -6.15 10.76 -0.43
C SER A 262 -7.21 11.16 -1.46
N TYR A 263 -7.71 12.40 -1.37
CA TYR A 263 -8.78 12.92 -2.21
C TYR A 263 -8.62 14.39 -2.62
N TYR A 264 -7.55 15.03 -2.19
CA TYR A 264 -7.28 16.45 -2.44
C TYR A 264 -6.21 16.63 -3.53
N GLY A 265 -6.11 17.82 -4.12
CA GLY A 265 -5.08 18.11 -5.13
C GLY A 265 -3.66 17.94 -4.58
N TRP A 266 -2.78 17.30 -5.37
CA TRP A 266 -1.43 16.87 -4.98
C TRP A 266 -1.46 15.92 -3.76
N GLY A 267 -2.42 15.02 -3.76
CA GLY A 267 -2.61 14.02 -2.72
C GLY A 267 -1.84 12.74 -3.02
N ASP A 268 -0.52 12.83 -3.12
CA ASP A 268 0.36 11.68 -3.32
C ASP A 268 0.34 10.74 -2.11
N GLY A 269 0.86 9.54 -2.26
CA GLY A 269 0.89 8.53 -1.18
C GLY A 269 2.24 8.46 -0.48
N MET A 270 3.16 7.71 -1.07
CA MET A 270 4.49 7.37 -0.52
C MET A 270 5.58 8.08 -1.32
N ASN A 271 5.88 9.31 -0.95
CA ASN A 271 6.90 10.09 -1.64
C ASN A 271 8.28 9.92 -1.01
N VAL A 272 9.30 9.89 -1.87
CA VAL A 272 10.72 9.95 -1.50
C VAL A 272 11.35 11.17 -2.17
N PHE A 273 11.92 12.07 -1.38
CA PHE A 273 12.66 13.23 -1.84
C PHE A 273 14.09 13.17 -1.31
N ALA A 274 15.12 13.11 -2.18
CA ALA A 274 16.53 13.16 -1.80
C ALA A 274 16.86 12.29 -0.57
N SER A 275 16.45 11.02 -0.56
CA SER A 275 16.60 10.13 0.58
C SER A 275 17.24 8.79 0.19
N SER A 276 17.77 8.07 1.18
CA SER A 276 18.40 6.76 0.97
C SER A 276 17.91 5.71 1.95
N HIS A 277 18.02 4.42 1.57
CA HIS A 277 17.62 3.27 2.39
C HIS A 277 16.16 3.39 2.88
N VAL A 278 15.21 3.55 1.93
CA VAL A 278 13.77 3.65 2.23
C VAL A 278 13.09 2.35 1.83
N PHE A 279 12.44 1.70 2.79
CA PHE A 279 11.83 0.39 2.61
C PHE A 279 10.32 0.44 2.90
N TYR A 280 9.54 0.05 1.90
CA TYR A 280 8.09 -0.12 2.01
C TYR A 280 7.74 -1.61 1.92
N ASP A 281 6.90 -2.11 2.82
CA ASP A 281 6.43 -3.50 2.81
C ASP A 281 4.94 -3.57 3.14
N ASN A 282 4.15 -4.25 2.31
CA ASN A 282 2.71 -4.44 2.47
C ASN A 282 1.94 -3.11 2.64
N VAL A 283 2.28 -2.10 1.85
CA VAL A 283 1.55 -0.82 1.85
C VAL A 283 0.39 -0.84 0.86
N PHE A 284 -0.60 0.00 1.12
CA PHE A 284 -1.70 0.27 0.22
C PHE A 284 -1.76 1.76 -0.08
N CYS A 285 -1.88 2.11 -1.36
CA CYS A 285 -2.11 3.50 -1.77
C CYS A 285 -3.34 3.55 -2.68
N ARG A 286 -4.30 4.41 -2.34
CA ARG A 286 -5.32 4.92 -3.24
C ARG A 286 -5.29 6.44 -3.21
N THR A 287 -4.85 7.06 -4.30
CA THR A 287 -4.38 8.44 -4.26
C THR A 287 -5.02 9.31 -5.31
N SER A 288 -5.15 10.57 -4.98
CA SER A 288 -5.64 11.64 -5.87
C SER A 288 -4.53 12.34 -6.65
N ASP A 289 -3.31 11.80 -6.58
CA ASP A 289 -2.14 12.09 -7.37
C ASP A 289 -1.26 10.82 -7.35
N ASP A 290 0.07 10.89 -7.48
CA ASP A 290 0.94 9.72 -7.55
C ASP A 290 0.85 8.81 -6.31
N CYS A 291 0.73 7.49 -6.49
CA CYS A 291 0.77 6.57 -5.35
C CYS A 291 2.15 6.53 -4.71
N THR A 292 3.21 6.49 -5.55
CA THR A 292 4.60 6.51 -5.08
C THR A 292 5.45 7.34 -6.02
N THR A 293 6.33 8.16 -5.44
CA THR A 293 7.31 8.93 -6.21
C THR A 293 8.71 8.75 -5.65
N VAL A 294 9.71 8.75 -6.53
CA VAL A 294 11.12 8.88 -6.16
C VAL A 294 11.70 10.05 -6.92
N TYR A 295 11.94 11.15 -6.21
CA TYR A 295 12.53 12.36 -6.73
C TYR A 295 13.93 12.59 -6.15
N GLY A 296 14.77 13.30 -6.91
CA GLY A 296 15.98 13.93 -6.39
C GLY A 296 15.65 15.21 -5.61
N THR A 297 16.32 16.28 -5.92
CA THR A 297 16.10 17.60 -5.31
C THR A 297 14.67 18.08 -5.56
N ARG A 298 13.87 18.17 -4.49
CA ARG A 298 12.48 18.63 -4.53
C ARG A 298 12.02 19.09 -3.15
N MET A 299 11.04 20.01 -3.08
CA MET A 299 10.38 20.46 -1.84
C MET A 299 11.33 20.94 -0.74
N GLY A 300 12.50 21.51 -1.12
CA GLY A 300 13.52 21.98 -0.19
C GLY A 300 14.54 20.92 0.24
N PHE A 301 14.34 19.67 -0.13
CA PHE A 301 15.35 18.61 0.03
C PHE A 301 16.29 18.60 -1.16
N VAL A 302 17.58 18.37 -0.93
CA VAL A 302 18.64 18.45 -1.96
C VAL A 302 19.44 17.16 -2.00
N GLY A 303 19.62 16.62 -3.21
CA GLY A 303 20.43 15.43 -3.47
C GLY A 303 19.68 14.35 -4.26
N GLY A 304 20.36 13.25 -4.52
CA GLY A 304 19.79 12.08 -5.20
C GLY A 304 18.99 11.16 -4.27
N ALA A 305 18.53 10.03 -4.81
CA ALA A 305 17.91 8.96 -4.04
C ALA A 305 18.62 7.64 -4.32
N ASN A 306 18.79 6.80 -3.27
CA ASN A 306 19.52 5.54 -3.37
C ASN A 306 18.92 4.45 -2.46
N ASP A 307 18.90 3.22 -2.94
CA ASP A 307 18.38 2.05 -2.21
C ASP A 307 16.94 2.24 -1.73
N ILE A 308 16.03 2.38 -2.69
CA ILE A 308 14.60 2.49 -2.44
C ILE A 308 13.94 1.17 -2.82
N VAL A 309 13.25 0.54 -1.88
CA VAL A 309 12.57 -0.75 -2.09
C VAL A 309 11.12 -0.68 -1.69
N MET A 310 10.22 -1.05 -2.59
CA MET A 310 8.81 -1.29 -2.28
C MET A 310 8.44 -2.72 -2.65
N ARG A 311 7.81 -3.44 -1.71
CA ARG A 311 7.38 -4.82 -1.97
C ARG A 311 6.02 -5.16 -1.36
N ASN A 312 5.40 -6.23 -1.88
CA ASN A 312 4.15 -6.82 -1.36
C ASN A 312 2.99 -5.82 -1.28
N SER A 313 2.91 -4.86 -2.19
CA SER A 313 2.08 -3.67 -2.04
C SER A 313 0.98 -3.60 -3.10
N THR A 314 -0.03 -2.78 -2.83
CA THR A 314 -1.18 -2.56 -3.72
C THR A 314 -1.33 -1.08 -4.01
N LEU A 315 -1.37 -0.71 -5.29
CA LEU A 315 -1.39 0.67 -5.75
C LEU A 315 -2.63 0.95 -6.60
N TRP A 316 -3.26 2.08 -6.38
CA TRP A 316 -4.46 2.54 -7.07
C TRP A 316 -4.38 4.05 -7.26
N ALA A 317 -4.03 4.51 -8.44
CA ALA A 317 -4.01 5.93 -8.76
C ALA A 317 -5.37 6.37 -9.32
N ASP A 318 -6.17 7.06 -8.51
CA ASP A 318 -7.41 7.70 -8.98
C ASP A 318 -7.10 8.85 -9.95
N VAL A 319 -5.91 9.47 -9.80
CA VAL A 319 -5.30 10.44 -10.69
C VAL A 319 -3.80 10.16 -10.74
N ALA A 320 -3.15 10.44 -11.86
CA ALA A 320 -1.71 10.30 -12.12
C ALA A 320 -1.20 8.84 -12.02
N HIS A 321 -0.05 8.60 -11.40
CA HIS A 321 0.73 7.37 -11.56
C HIS A 321 0.64 6.43 -10.36
N PRO A 322 0.58 5.12 -10.58
CA PRO A 322 0.93 4.15 -9.55
C PRO A 322 2.40 4.26 -9.10
N ILE A 323 3.33 4.39 -10.06
CA ILE A 323 4.76 4.51 -9.81
C ILE A 323 5.36 5.58 -10.72
N LEU A 324 6.01 6.58 -10.12
CA LEU A 324 6.76 7.61 -10.83
C LEU A 324 8.18 7.76 -10.28
N ILE A 325 9.19 7.74 -11.14
CA ILE A 325 10.59 7.95 -10.77
C ILE A 325 11.15 9.08 -11.64
N GLY A 326 11.73 10.12 -11.01
CA GLY A 326 12.39 11.22 -11.71
C GLY A 326 11.56 12.48 -11.78
N THR A 327 11.45 13.12 -12.95
CA THR A 327 10.78 14.38 -13.25
C THR A 327 11.51 15.58 -12.65
N HIS A 328 11.63 15.68 -11.33
CA HIS A 328 12.23 16.81 -10.63
C HIS A 328 13.64 16.52 -10.13
N GLY A 329 14.52 17.50 -10.22
CA GLY A 329 15.91 17.40 -9.80
C GLY A 329 16.59 18.76 -9.66
N ASN A 330 17.91 18.78 -9.71
CA ASN A 330 18.73 19.98 -9.58
C ASN A 330 19.59 20.22 -10.84
N VAL A 331 19.17 21.17 -11.65
CA VAL A 331 19.87 21.52 -12.91
C VAL A 331 21.30 21.98 -12.67
N ASN A 332 21.58 22.67 -11.55
CA ASN A 332 22.90 23.23 -11.25
C ASN A 332 23.84 22.24 -10.54
N ASN A 333 23.28 21.23 -9.85
CA ASN A 333 24.02 20.16 -9.21
C ASN A 333 23.26 18.84 -9.47
N PRO A 334 23.49 18.19 -10.62
CA PRO A 334 22.67 17.10 -11.12
C PRO A 334 22.55 15.90 -10.19
N ASP A 335 21.33 15.44 -9.95
CA ASP A 335 21.02 14.32 -9.06
C ASP A 335 21.22 12.96 -9.76
N THR A 336 21.39 11.90 -8.96
CA THR A 336 21.32 10.52 -9.40
C THR A 336 20.29 9.78 -8.56
N LEU A 337 19.33 9.12 -9.23
CA LEU A 337 18.35 8.24 -8.63
C LEU A 337 18.74 6.81 -9.01
N GLN A 338 19.02 5.95 -8.04
CA GLN A 338 19.58 4.64 -8.34
C GLN A 338 19.21 3.54 -7.35
N ASN A 339 19.38 2.28 -7.78
CA ASN A 339 19.13 1.10 -6.94
C ASN A 339 17.70 1.08 -6.39
N ILE A 340 16.72 1.19 -7.30
CA ILE A 340 15.31 1.28 -6.96
C ILE A 340 14.62 -0.03 -7.35
N THR A 341 13.88 -0.63 -6.43
CA THR A 341 13.21 -1.90 -6.66
C THR A 341 11.73 -1.84 -6.25
N TYR A 342 10.88 -2.21 -7.18
CA TYR A 342 9.46 -2.52 -6.94
C TYR A 342 9.25 -4.02 -7.15
N GLU A 343 8.86 -4.75 -6.12
CA GLU A 343 8.71 -6.21 -6.19
C GLU A 343 7.38 -6.67 -5.60
N ASN A 344 6.70 -7.58 -6.29
CA ASN A 344 5.43 -8.16 -5.87
C ASN A 344 4.35 -7.09 -5.62
N ILE A 345 4.02 -6.33 -6.67
CA ILE A 345 3.05 -5.22 -6.62
C ILE A 345 1.79 -5.57 -7.42
N ASP A 346 0.64 -5.28 -6.85
CA ASP A 346 -0.64 -5.26 -7.56
C ASP A 346 -1.02 -3.81 -7.90
N ILE A 347 -1.14 -3.47 -9.17
CA ILE A 347 -1.63 -2.18 -9.65
C ILE A 347 -3.10 -2.34 -10.04
N LEU A 348 -3.99 -1.70 -9.28
CA LEU A 348 -5.43 -1.82 -9.48
C LEU A 348 -5.97 -0.81 -10.48
N ASP A 349 -5.39 0.38 -10.54
CA ASP A 349 -5.84 1.43 -11.46
C ASP A 349 -4.73 2.44 -11.77
N HIS A 350 -4.85 3.08 -12.93
CA HIS A 350 -4.04 4.18 -13.41
C HIS A 350 -4.94 5.13 -14.19
N ASN A 351 -4.83 6.42 -13.96
CA ASN A 351 -5.68 7.40 -14.61
C ASN A 351 -4.95 8.73 -14.83
N GLU A 352 -4.16 8.79 -15.93
CA GLU A 352 -3.45 9.98 -16.36
C GLU A 352 -3.82 10.34 -17.80
N MET A 353 -4.33 11.52 -18.00
CA MET A 353 -4.80 12.00 -19.29
C MET A 353 -3.70 12.63 -20.16
N GLN A 354 -2.55 12.98 -19.57
CA GLN A 354 -1.44 13.61 -20.30
C GLN A 354 -0.59 12.54 -20.99
N ILE A 355 -0.78 12.35 -22.30
CA ILE A 355 -0.19 11.26 -23.09
C ILE A 355 1.33 11.16 -22.95
N ASP A 356 2.03 12.28 -22.88
CA ASP A 356 3.48 12.33 -22.74
C ASP A 356 3.97 12.18 -21.27
N TYR A 357 3.05 11.96 -20.34
CA TYR A 357 3.30 11.85 -18.90
C TYR A 357 2.51 10.71 -18.25
N GLN A 358 2.17 9.67 -18.97
CA GLN A 358 1.44 8.49 -18.50
C GLN A 358 2.44 7.42 -18.02
N GLY A 359 1.92 6.32 -17.48
CA GLY A 359 2.67 5.11 -17.16
C GLY A 359 2.30 4.52 -15.80
N CYS A 360 1.88 3.25 -15.78
CA CYS A 360 1.77 2.49 -14.53
C CYS A 360 3.14 2.37 -13.84
N MET A 361 4.18 2.18 -14.65
CA MET A 361 5.59 2.17 -14.27
C MET A 361 6.28 3.26 -15.10
N SER A 362 6.42 4.45 -14.52
CA SER A 362 6.96 5.62 -15.19
C SER A 362 8.35 5.99 -14.68
N ILE A 363 9.28 6.22 -15.61
CA ILE A 363 10.59 6.80 -15.37
C ILE A 363 10.75 7.98 -16.31
N ASP A 364 10.61 9.18 -15.77
CA ASP A 364 10.68 10.43 -16.51
C ASP A 364 11.89 11.24 -16.05
N ALA A 365 13.06 11.03 -16.67
CA ALA A 365 14.25 11.75 -16.31
C ALA A 365 14.18 13.20 -16.84
N GLY A 366 13.95 14.15 -15.93
CA GLY A 366 14.00 15.59 -16.15
C GLY A 366 15.07 16.25 -15.29
N ASP A 367 15.24 17.56 -15.39
CA ASP A 367 16.09 18.41 -14.54
C ASP A 367 17.50 17.84 -14.29
N GLU A 368 18.16 17.38 -15.37
CA GLU A 368 19.52 16.80 -15.33
C GLU A 368 19.65 15.53 -14.45
N ASN A 369 18.54 14.83 -14.13
CA ASN A 369 18.60 13.55 -13.42
C ASN A 369 19.27 12.45 -14.25
N LEU A 370 20.12 11.66 -13.60
CA LEU A 370 20.49 10.32 -14.05
C LEU A 370 19.68 9.29 -13.27
N ILE A 371 18.90 8.45 -13.97
CA ILE A 371 18.14 7.38 -13.34
C ILE A 371 18.71 6.05 -13.80
N ARG A 372 19.12 5.18 -12.85
CA ARG A 372 19.75 3.91 -13.21
C ARG A 372 19.51 2.79 -12.21
N ASN A 373 19.71 1.55 -12.68
CA ASN A 373 19.58 0.34 -11.85
C ASN A 373 18.19 0.25 -11.21
N VAL A 374 17.14 0.30 -12.02
CA VAL A 374 15.75 0.18 -11.57
C VAL A 374 15.21 -1.19 -11.93
N THR A 375 14.58 -1.87 -10.97
CA THR A 375 13.97 -3.17 -11.16
C THR A 375 12.49 -3.14 -10.82
N PHE A 376 11.66 -3.54 -11.77
CA PHE A 376 10.26 -3.89 -11.58
C PHE A 376 10.11 -5.39 -11.69
N LYS A 377 9.71 -6.07 -10.63
CA LYS A 377 9.65 -7.54 -10.59
C LYS A 377 8.33 -8.04 -10.02
N ASN A 378 7.73 -9.03 -10.68
CA ASN A 378 6.46 -9.61 -10.28
C ASN A 378 5.37 -8.55 -10.07
N ILE A 379 5.11 -7.75 -11.12
CA ILE A 379 4.08 -6.71 -11.12
C ILE A 379 2.86 -7.21 -11.89
N ARG A 380 1.69 -7.12 -11.28
CA ARG A 380 0.41 -7.52 -11.86
C ARG A 380 -0.45 -6.27 -12.02
N ILE A 381 -0.78 -5.96 -13.26
CA ILE A 381 -1.55 -4.77 -13.61
C ILE A 381 -2.94 -5.23 -14.07
N GLU A 382 -3.96 -4.76 -13.40
CA GLU A 382 -5.35 -4.99 -13.78
C GLU A 382 -5.80 -3.94 -14.82
N ASP A 383 -6.98 -4.11 -15.43
CA ASP A 383 -7.49 -3.13 -16.40
C ASP A 383 -7.75 -1.78 -15.71
N PHE A 384 -7.10 -0.73 -16.20
CA PHE A 384 -7.12 0.60 -15.64
C PHE A 384 -7.90 1.59 -16.53
N ARG A 385 -8.23 2.77 -15.99
CA ARG A 385 -9.13 3.73 -16.68
C ARG A 385 -8.48 4.44 -17.85
N CYS A 386 -7.25 4.92 -17.72
CA CYS A 386 -6.55 5.67 -18.78
C CYS A 386 -5.05 5.73 -18.52
N GLY A 387 -4.23 5.36 -19.51
CA GLY A 387 -2.80 5.53 -19.44
C GLY A 387 -1.99 4.49 -20.20
N GLN A 388 -0.73 4.34 -19.85
CA GLN A 388 0.26 3.45 -20.44
C GLN A 388 0.72 2.40 -19.42
N LEU A 389 1.21 1.25 -19.91
CA LEU A 389 1.86 0.27 -19.03
C LEU A 389 3.22 0.79 -18.57
N VAL A 390 3.99 1.33 -19.50
CA VAL A 390 5.38 1.76 -19.28
C VAL A 390 5.61 3.10 -19.96
N ASN A 391 6.29 4.00 -19.27
CA ASN A 391 6.83 5.22 -19.83
C ASN A 391 8.28 5.38 -19.37
N LEU A 392 9.25 5.23 -20.28
CA LEU A 392 10.68 5.41 -19.98
C LEU A 392 11.21 6.52 -20.86
N ARG A 393 11.48 7.67 -20.30
CA ARG A 393 11.89 8.83 -21.08
C ARG A 393 13.01 9.60 -20.41
N VAL A 394 13.95 10.05 -21.23
CA VAL A 394 14.65 11.28 -20.93
C VAL A 394 13.83 12.38 -21.56
N PHE A 395 13.23 13.25 -20.77
CA PHE A 395 12.24 14.18 -21.27
C PHE A 395 12.43 15.62 -20.78
N TYR A 396 11.82 16.54 -21.49
CA TYR A 396 11.72 17.93 -21.11
C TYR A 396 10.27 18.39 -21.27
N ASN A 397 9.61 18.56 -20.15
CA ASN A 397 8.26 19.11 -20.10
C ASN A 397 8.29 20.43 -19.33
N ARG A 398 8.07 21.54 -20.03
CA ARG A 398 8.14 22.90 -19.46
C ARG A 398 7.21 23.14 -18.28
N LYS A 399 6.16 22.32 -18.11
CA LYS A 399 5.27 22.38 -16.95
C LYS A 399 5.94 21.86 -15.67
N TYR A 400 6.81 20.85 -15.81
CA TYR A 400 7.38 20.11 -14.69
C TYR A 400 8.88 20.29 -14.52
N CYS A 401 9.63 20.50 -15.62
CA CYS A 401 11.09 20.50 -15.65
C CYS A 401 11.65 21.81 -16.18
N LYS A 402 12.84 22.17 -15.72
CA LYS A 402 13.63 23.31 -16.21
C LYS A 402 14.61 22.90 -17.31
N ALA A 403 15.02 21.62 -17.33
CA ALA A 403 15.94 21.04 -18.30
C ALA A 403 15.57 19.57 -18.59
N PRO A 404 16.01 18.95 -19.69
CA PRO A 404 15.92 17.51 -19.88
C PRO A 404 16.79 16.78 -18.85
N GLY A 405 16.52 15.50 -18.63
CA GLY A 405 17.37 14.62 -17.84
C GLY A 405 18.69 14.26 -18.54
N ARG A 406 19.60 13.59 -17.84
CA ARG A 406 20.86 13.10 -18.41
C ARG A 406 20.70 11.76 -19.12
N ALA A 407 20.13 10.77 -18.44
CA ALA A 407 19.93 9.44 -19.01
C ALA A 407 18.99 8.58 -18.15
N VAL A 408 18.47 7.50 -18.78
CA VAL A 408 17.81 6.37 -18.10
C VAL A 408 18.57 5.10 -18.48
N GLU A 409 19.10 4.34 -17.49
CA GLU A 409 20.02 3.25 -17.75
C GLU A 409 19.77 2.02 -16.88
N ASN A 410 19.97 0.80 -17.46
CA ASN A 410 19.92 -0.46 -16.74
C ASN A 410 18.57 -0.69 -16.03
N ILE A 411 17.52 -0.80 -16.81
CA ILE A 411 16.15 -1.00 -16.34
C ILE A 411 15.72 -2.44 -16.60
N LEU A 412 15.26 -3.13 -15.57
CA LEU A 412 14.75 -4.48 -15.66
C LEU A 412 13.26 -4.53 -15.33
N PHE A 413 12.46 -5.03 -16.27
CA PHE A 413 11.09 -5.46 -16.07
C PHE A 413 11.06 -6.98 -16.09
N LYS A 414 10.73 -7.61 -14.97
CA LYS A 414 10.73 -9.07 -14.84
C LYS A 414 9.39 -9.56 -14.29
N ASP A 415 8.81 -10.58 -14.97
CA ASP A 415 7.52 -11.16 -14.56
C ASP A 415 6.41 -10.10 -14.44
N ILE A 416 6.18 -9.35 -15.51
CA ILE A 416 5.15 -8.32 -15.60
C ILE A 416 3.93 -8.88 -16.30
N THR A 417 2.75 -8.75 -15.70
CA THR A 417 1.48 -9.17 -16.31
C THR A 417 0.50 -8.01 -16.39
N TYR A 418 -0.13 -7.88 -17.55
CA TYR A 418 -1.27 -6.98 -17.74
C TYR A 418 -2.45 -7.74 -18.34
N ASN A 419 -3.61 -7.57 -17.74
CA ASN A 419 -4.87 -8.10 -18.24
C ASN A 419 -5.89 -6.96 -18.33
N GLY A 420 -6.07 -6.43 -19.52
CA GLY A 420 -6.95 -5.30 -19.76
C GLY A 420 -6.99 -4.86 -21.22
N SER A 421 -7.82 -3.86 -21.51
CA SER A 421 -8.08 -3.37 -22.85
C SER A 421 -7.81 -1.90 -23.07
N ARG A 422 -7.45 -1.16 -22.01
CA ARG A 422 -7.41 0.31 -22.04
C ARG A 422 -6.01 0.92 -22.06
N ALA A 423 -4.96 0.09 -22.06
CA ALA A 423 -3.61 0.59 -22.18
C ALA A 423 -3.38 1.26 -23.54
N SER A 424 -2.94 2.52 -23.52
CA SER A 424 -2.41 3.21 -24.70
C SER A 424 -0.96 2.78 -24.96
N THR A 425 -0.41 3.18 -26.10
CA THR A 425 0.96 2.82 -26.51
C THR A 425 1.98 3.25 -25.47
N SER A 426 2.73 2.29 -24.94
CA SER A 426 3.87 2.54 -24.04
C SER A 426 5.00 3.26 -24.79
N ILE A 427 5.77 4.11 -24.10
CA ILE A 427 6.83 4.91 -24.72
C ILE A 427 8.18 4.59 -24.09
N ILE A 428 9.20 4.36 -24.94
CA ILE A 428 10.61 4.29 -24.57
C ILE A 428 11.37 5.23 -25.50
N ASN A 429 11.86 6.38 -24.98
CA ASN A 429 12.46 7.39 -25.83
C ASN A 429 13.51 8.22 -25.08
N GLY A 430 14.70 8.37 -25.68
CA GLY A 430 15.69 9.34 -25.23
C GLY A 430 15.36 10.76 -25.71
N TYR A 431 16.20 11.71 -25.43
CA TYR A 431 15.98 13.12 -25.75
C TYR A 431 16.82 13.58 -26.94
N ASP A 432 18.11 13.28 -26.95
CA ASP A 432 19.06 13.58 -28.03
C ASP A 432 20.17 12.51 -28.09
N SER A 433 21.16 12.68 -28.95
CA SER A 433 22.25 11.71 -29.16
C SER A 433 23.15 11.48 -27.94
N THR A 434 23.06 12.31 -26.92
CA THR A 434 23.84 12.21 -25.65
C THR A 434 22.97 11.80 -24.46
N ARG A 435 21.68 12.03 -24.53
CA ARG A 435 20.69 11.82 -23.46
C ARG A 435 19.79 10.64 -23.76
N LEU A 436 20.32 9.45 -23.50
CA LEU A 436 19.78 8.19 -24.00
C LEU A 436 18.95 7.44 -22.95
N VAL A 437 18.03 6.61 -23.45
CA VAL A 437 17.48 5.46 -22.70
C VAL A 437 18.21 4.21 -23.17
N LYS A 438 18.90 3.49 -22.28
CA LYS A 438 19.72 2.34 -22.66
C LYS A 438 19.68 1.18 -21.68
N ASN A 439 19.93 -0.04 -22.21
CA ASN A 439 19.96 -1.28 -21.45
C ASN A 439 18.63 -1.56 -20.74
N VAL A 440 17.52 -1.63 -21.48
CA VAL A 440 16.20 -1.97 -20.95
C VAL A 440 15.86 -3.41 -21.33
N VAL A 441 15.54 -4.22 -20.33
CA VAL A 441 15.20 -5.62 -20.54
C VAL A 441 13.80 -5.90 -19.99
N PHE A 442 12.94 -6.45 -20.86
CA PHE A 442 11.68 -7.06 -20.48
C PHE A 442 11.87 -8.57 -20.44
N GLU A 443 11.85 -9.17 -19.26
CA GLU A 443 11.95 -10.61 -19.05
C GLU A 443 10.60 -11.15 -18.58
N ASN A 444 9.96 -11.99 -19.41
CA ASN A 444 8.64 -12.55 -19.13
C ASN A 444 7.53 -11.48 -18.98
N LEU A 445 7.42 -10.59 -19.97
CA LEU A 445 6.28 -9.68 -20.10
C LEU A 445 5.09 -10.44 -20.69
N VAL A 446 3.95 -10.44 -20.01
CA VAL A 446 2.71 -11.09 -20.47
C VAL A 446 1.59 -10.05 -20.60
N ILE A 447 1.05 -9.89 -21.81
CA ILE A 447 -0.06 -8.98 -22.09
C ILE A 447 -1.26 -9.84 -22.54
N ASN A 448 -2.35 -9.80 -21.79
CA ASN A 448 -3.58 -10.57 -22.06
C ASN A 448 -3.32 -12.06 -22.34
N GLY A 449 -2.46 -12.68 -21.52
CA GLY A 449 -2.09 -14.08 -21.62
C GLY A 449 -1.02 -14.40 -22.67
N GLN A 450 -0.60 -13.44 -23.49
CA GLN A 450 0.44 -13.63 -24.49
C GLN A 450 1.80 -13.17 -23.96
N LYS A 451 2.76 -14.08 -23.93
CA LYS A 451 4.16 -13.75 -23.64
C LYS A 451 4.77 -12.96 -24.80
N ILE A 452 5.33 -11.79 -24.46
CA ILE A 452 5.99 -10.90 -25.42
C ILE A 452 7.50 -11.17 -25.37
N SER A 453 8.08 -11.58 -26.50
CA SER A 453 9.53 -11.79 -26.62
C SER A 453 10.01 -11.60 -28.06
N ASP A 454 11.30 -11.35 -28.23
CA ASP A 454 11.90 -11.16 -29.54
C ASP A 454 11.75 -12.42 -30.44
N ASN A 455 11.62 -13.58 -29.84
CA ASN A 455 11.50 -14.88 -30.53
C ASN A 455 10.09 -15.48 -30.47
N MET A 456 9.03 -14.70 -30.15
CA MET A 456 7.68 -15.27 -30.05
C MET A 456 7.14 -15.73 -31.42
N PRO A 457 6.53 -16.93 -31.50
CA PRO A 457 6.16 -17.55 -32.78
C PRO A 457 5.01 -16.84 -33.53
N SER A 458 4.16 -16.12 -32.81
CA SER A 458 3.01 -15.42 -33.41
C SER A 458 3.35 -14.07 -34.04
N LYS A 459 4.57 -13.58 -33.86
CA LYS A 459 5.01 -12.30 -34.42
C LYS A 459 5.43 -12.48 -35.89
N PRO A 460 4.87 -11.71 -36.85
CA PRO A 460 5.39 -11.69 -38.20
C PRO A 460 6.86 -11.31 -38.26
N SER A 461 7.63 -11.94 -39.16
CA SER A 461 9.10 -11.78 -39.21
C SER A 461 9.55 -10.35 -39.51
N TRP A 462 8.72 -9.55 -40.17
CA TRP A 462 9.00 -8.15 -40.51
C TRP A 462 8.57 -7.13 -39.43
N TYR A 463 7.85 -7.56 -38.37
CA TYR A 463 7.56 -6.68 -37.24
C TYR A 463 8.70 -6.67 -36.20
N LYS A 464 8.99 -5.51 -35.65
CA LYS A 464 9.74 -5.42 -34.39
C LYS A 464 8.83 -5.88 -33.26
N THR A 465 9.42 -6.43 -32.21
CA THR A 465 8.66 -6.87 -31.01
C THR A 465 7.92 -5.71 -30.37
N SER A 466 8.55 -4.53 -30.29
CA SER A 466 7.94 -3.30 -29.81
C SER A 466 6.65 -2.95 -30.55
N ASP A 467 6.67 -2.97 -31.89
CA ASP A 467 5.51 -2.63 -32.70
C ASP A 467 4.34 -3.59 -32.48
N PHE A 468 4.67 -4.89 -32.31
CA PHE A 468 3.67 -5.92 -32.05
C PHE A 468 3.08 -5.83 -30.64
N ALA A 469 3.88 -5.44 -29.65
CA ALA A 469 3.49 -5.34 -28.23
C ALA A 469 2.82 -4.01 -27.86
N GLY A 470 2.68 -3.07 -28.76
CA GLY A 470 2.13 -1.73 -28.50
C GLY A 470 3.11 -0.83 -27.74
N PHE A 471 4.41 -0.94 -28.04
CA PHE A 471 5.45 -0.05 -27.54
C PHE A 471 5.99 0.82 -28.66
N PHE A 472 6.05 2.11 -28.45
CA PHE A 472 6.85 3.01 -29.26
C PHE A 472 8.27 3.05 -28.69
N VAL A 473 9.22 2.50 -29.45
CA VAL A 473 10.65 2.62 -29.15
C VAL A 473 11.23 3.63 -30.12
N GLY A 474 11.43 4.85 -29.63
CA GLY A 474 11.87 5.98 -30.43
C GLY A 474 13.38 6.04 -30.62
N ASP A 475 13.83 7.17 -31.20
CA ASP A 475 15.23 7.50 -31.38
C ASP A 475 15.93 7.69 -30.02
N HIS A 476 17.26 7.71 -30.04
CA HIS A 476 18.07 7.89 -28.82
C HIS A 476 17.87 6.80 -27.78
N THR A 477 17.57 5.58 -28.25
CA THR A 477 17.48 4.37 -27.42
C THR A 477 18.56 3.36 -27.83
N GLN A 478 19.08 2.59 -26.87
CA GLN A 478 20.06 1.54 -27.11
C GLN A 478 19.76 0.29 -26.30
N ASN A 479 19.88 -0.88 -26.93
CA ASN A 479 19.81 -2.17 -26.27
C ASN A 479 18.49 -2.39 -25.50
N ILE A 480 17.36 -2.24 -26.20
CA ILE A 480 16.02 -2.57 -25.69
C ILE A 480 15.72 -4.02 -26.12
N ARG A 481 15.41 -4.90 -25.16
CA ARG A 481 15.24 -6.34 -25.42
C ARG A 481 13.99 -6.90 -24.74
N PHE A 482 13.31 -7.81 -25.43
CA PHE A 482 12.18 -8.60 -24.92
C PHE A 482 12.57 -10.08 -24.91
N LYS A 483 12.56 -10.71 -23.71
CA LYS A 483 13.01 -12.10 -23.48
C LYS A 483 11.91 -13.03 -23.04
#